data_d03c5edef8c8515a7d6f1b7f4925a0ba
#
_entry.id   d03c5edef8c8515a7d6f1b7f4925a0ba
#
_cell.length_a   1.000
_cell.length_b   1.000
_cell.length_c   1.000
_cell.angle_alpha   90.00
_cell.angle_beta   90.00
_cell.angle_gamma   90.00
#
_symmetry.space_group_name_H-M   'P 1'
#
loop_
_entity.id
_entity.type
_entity.pdbx_description
1 polymer ?
#
loop_
_entity_poly.entity_id
_entity_poly.type
_entity_poly.pdbx_seq_one_letter_code
_entity_poly.pdbx_strand_id
1 'polypeptide(L)'
;MQLIAILAACVVQTSPQKPAVLELDYWVPRLAGTMHDGGGTINLESNITVHNNEATPFVSFSLIPINDITLSVAVYDFSTSSAGSFSGNRTYGSMTLDNGDSYEARIGITSVGWEAAWDTVKPYEKSENTSLTFAPIIGLQWYGVENQLENVTDSEIVTHNNSWISVHGGLRIGFDLQVQDFTTAIESISIESQFMAGLLFGDDGGTVWSVRAVVALHVSPTVSGVFGYRLQELIAEDGAYTFDAGLQGLYFGGNLRF
;
A
#
# COMPACT_ATOMS: atom_id res chain seq x y z
N MET A 1 17.48 2.91 -4.45
CA MET A 1 17.60 3.88 -5.56
C MET A 1 17.74 3.25 -6.95
N GLN A 2 18.13 1.99 -7.12
CA GLN A 2 18.24 1.36 -8.45
C GLN A 2 16.91 0.87 -9.05
N LEU A 3 15.87 0.60 -8.25
CA LEU A 3 14.56 0.13 -8.72
C LEU A 3 13.76 1.20 -9.49
N ILE A 4 13.91 2.47 -9.12
CA ILE A 4 13.21 3.60 -9.79
C ILE A 4 13.72 3.79 -11.23
N ALA A 5 14.98 3.47 -11.51
CA ALA A 5 15.57 3.60 -12.84
C ALA A 5 15.05 2.54 -13.84
N ILE A 6 14.58 1.39 -13.37
CA ILE A 6 14.07 0.30 -14.23
C ILE A 6 12.63 0.60 -14.70
N LEU A 7 11.81 1.22 -13.86
CA LEU A 7 10.45 1.64 -14.25
C LEU A 7 10.45 2.72 -15.34
N ALA A 8 11.43 3.62 -15.33
CA ALA A 8 11.56 4.67 -16.34
C ALA A 8 12.02 4.17 -17.73
N ALA A 9 12.65 2.99 -17.80
CA ALA A 9 13.15 2.43 -19.07
C ALA A 9 12.09 1.66 -19.88
N CYS A 10 10.93 1.37 -19.31
CA CYS A 10 9.81 0.72 -20.01
C CYS A 10 8.87 1.70 -20.74
N VAL A 11 9.27 2.96 -20.96
CA VAL A 11 8.53 3.88 -21.84
C VAL A 11 8.71 3.42 -23.29
N VAL A 12 7.95 2.40 -23.64
CA VAL A 12 7.83 1.88 -25.01
C VAL A 12 7.17 2.95 -25.87
N GLN A 13 7.68 3.14 -27.06
CA GLN A 13 7.04 3.91 -28.13
C GLN A 13 5.58 3.47 -28.31
N THR A 14 4.67 4.18 -27.69
CA THR A 14 3.23 3.96 -27.87
C THR A 14 2.72 4.86 -28.99
N SER A 15 1.87 4.29 -29.84
CA SER A 15 1.08 5.05 -30.81
C SER A 15 0.27 6.16 -30.10
N PRO A 16 -0.03 7.30 -30.75
CA PRO A 16 -0.38 8.57 -30.11
C PRO A 16 -1.75 8.68 -29.42
N GLN A 17 -2.33 7.60 -28.93
CA GLN A 17 -3.70 7.64 -28.39
C GLN A 17 -3.96 6.84 -27.10
N LYS A 18 -2.94 6.37 -26.39
CA LYS A 18 -3.18 5.60 -25.16
C LYS A 18 -2.63 6.33 -23.94
N PRO A 19 -3.49 6.89 -23.07
CA PRO A 19 -3.02 7.65 -21.92
C PRO A 19 -2.24 6.74 -20.98
N ALA A 20 -1.04 7.18 -20.65
CA ALA A 20 -0.27 6.64 -19.54
C ALA A 20 -0.39 7.61 -18.36
N VAL A 21 -0.44 7.07 -17.16
CA VAL A 21 -0.50 7.86 -15.92
C VAL A 21 0.63 7.44 -15.00
N LEU A 22 1.44 8.41 -14.59
CA LEU A 22 2.42 8.26 -13.52
C LEU A 22 1.87 8.95 -12.27
N GLU A 23 1.72 8.20 -11.18
CA GLU A 23 1.32 8.70 -9.87
C GLU A 23 2.55 8.69 -8.94
N LEU A 24 2.81 9.81 -8.30
CA LEU A 24 3.89 10.00 -7.35
C LEU A 24 3.31 10.55 -6.06
N ASP A 25 3.23 9.72 -5.03
CA ASP A 25 2.62 10.06 -3.77
C ASP A 25 3.58 9.89 -2.60
N TYR A 26 3.29 10.61 -1.53
CA TYR A 26 3.79 10.34 -0.19
C TYR A 26 2.66 9.78 0.65
N TRP A 27 2.81 8.53 1.04
CA TRP A 27 1.94 7.87 2.00
C TRP A 27 2.53 8.03 3.39
N VAL A 28 1.70 8.38 4.39
CA VAL A 28 2.11 8.55 5.79
C VAL A 28 1.37 7.51 6.62
N PRO A 29 1.76 6.22 6.51
CA PRO A 29 1.08 5.15 7.20
C PRO A 29 1.50 5.07 8.66
N ARG A 30 0.59 4.55 9.48
CA ARG A 30 0.83 4.02 10.80
C ARG A 30 0.75 2.51 10.72
N LEU A 31 1.75 1.83 11.26
CA LEU A 31 1.73 0.38 11.44
C LEU A 31 1.04 0.03 12.75
N ALA A 32 0.12 -0.93 12.72
CA ALA A 32 -0.58 -1.44 13.89
C ALA A 32 -0.84 -2.94 13.73
N GLY A 33 -0.85 -3.70 14.84
CA GLY A 33 -1.11 -5.13 14.81
C GLY A 33 -0.21 -5.92 15.74
N THR A 34 0.04 -7.18 15.39
CA THR A 34 0.81 -8.12 16.19
C THR A 34 1.79 -8.94 15.36
N MET A 35 2.88 -9.35 16.00
CA MET A 35 3.78 -10.40 15.54
C MET A 35 3.75 -11.54 16.53
N HIS A 36 3.68 -12.77 16.04
CA HIS A 36 3.73 -13.97 16.87
C HIS A 36 4.89 -14.85 16.43
N ASP A 37 5.63 -15.42 17.38
CA ASP A 37 6.69 -16.39 17.12
C ASP A 37 6.87 -17.34 18.31
N GLY A 38 6.79 -18.65 18.06
CA GLY A 38 7.14 -19.72 19.00
C GLY A 38 6.36 -19.75 20.33
N GLY A 39 5.16 -19.17 20.37
CA GLY A 39 4.31 -19.12 21.56
C GLY A 39 4.28 -17.76 22.26
N GLY A 40 5.00 -16.75 21.74
CA GLY A 40 4.96 -15.37 22.21
C GLY A 40 4.34 -14.43 21.19
N THR A 41 3.62 -13.42 21.67
CA THR A 41 3.00 -12.38 20.84
C THR A 41 3.49 -11.00 21.26
N ILE A 42 3.95 -10.23 20.29
CA ILE A 42 4.33 -8.83 20.47
C ILE A 42 3.28 -7.96 19.78
N ASN A 43 2.66 -7.06 20.54
CA ASN A 43 1.79 -6.02 19.98
C ASN A 43 2.65 -4.82 19.60
N LEU A 44 2.53 -4.39 18.35
CA LEU A 44 3.36 -3.35 17.73
C LEU A 44 3.14 -1.98 18.36
N GLU A 45 1.95 -1.72 18.86
CA GLU A 45 1.59 -0.42 19.42
C GLU A 45 1.84 -0.33 20.92
N SER A 46 1.52 -1.40 21.67
CA SER A 46 1.57 -1.37 23.13
C SER A 46 2.84 -1.96 23.73
N ASN A 47 3.50 -2.90 23.05
CA ASN A 47 4.71 -3.54 23.57
C ASN A 47 5.99 -2.88 23.06
N ILE A 48 6.06 -2.54 21.78
CA ILE A 48 7.25 -1.98 21.16
C ILE A 48 7.04 -0.58 20.55
N THR A 49 5.89 0.02 20.77
CA THR A 49 5.56 1.43 20.42
C THR A 49 5.95 1.85 19.00
N VAL A 50 5.80 0.95 18.02
CA VAL A 50 6.07 1.21 16.61
C VAL A 50 4.88 1.96 16.00
N HIS A 51 4.71 3.23 16.37
CA HIS A 51 3.58 4.03 15.88
C HIS A 51 4.01 5.36 15.23
N ASN A 52 5.26 5.47 14.85
CA ASN A 52 5.72 6.65 14.12
C ASN A 52 5.15 6.63 12.71
N ASN A 53 4.45 7.70 12.35
CA ASN A 53 3.98 7.92 10.99
C ASN A 53 5.17 8.33 10.11
N GLU A 54 5.77 7.37 9.42
CA GLU A 54 6.90 7.63 8.53
C GLU A 54 6.41 7.82 7.10
N ALA A 55 6.82 8.92 6.47
CA ALA A 55 6.46 9.19 5.09
C ALA A 55 7.13 8.20 4.15
N THR A 56 6.33 7.48 3.40
CA THR A 56 6.74 6.42 2.48
C THR A 56 6.45 6.85 1.05
N PRO A 57 7.43 6.87 0.14
CA PRO A 57 7.17 7.08 -1.27
C PRO A 57 6.31 5.94 -1.83
N PHE A 58 5.25 6.32 -2.53
CA PHE A 58 4.41 5.41 -3.29
C PHE A 58 4.46 5.84 -4.75
N VAL A 59 4.80 4.92 -5.63
CA VAL A 59 4.88 5.17 -7.07
C VAL A 59 4.00 4.20 -7.79
N SER A 60 3.12 4.69 -8.66
CA SER A 60 2.38 3.83 -9.58
C SER A 60 2.48 4.32 -11.02
N PHE A 61 2.40 3.36 -11.93
CA PHE A 61 2.36 3.60 -13.36
C PHE A 61 1.23 2.79 -13.96
N SER A 62 0.36 3.46 -14.71
CA SER A 62 -0.81 2.85 -15.35
C SER A 62 -0.80 3.09 -16.84
N LEU A 63 -1.25 2.10 -17.60
CA LEU A 63 -1.45 2.13 -19.04
C LEU A 63 -2.85 1.67 -19.38
N ILE A 64 -3.45 2.25 -20.42
CA ILE A 64 -4.70 1.78 -21.02
C ILE A 64 -4.38 1.17 -22.38
N PRO A 65 -3.88 -0.08 -22.46
CA PRO A 65 -3.42 -0.70 -23.72
C PRO A 65 -4.57 -1.05 -24.67
N ILE A 66 -5.73 -1.31 -24.11
CA ILE A 66 -6.97 -1.66 -24.82
C ILE A 66 -8.07 -0.79 -24.23
N ASN A 67 -9.06 -0.41 -25.03
CA ASN A 67 -10.21 0.33 -24.54
C ASN A 67 -10.81 -0.37 -23.31
N ASP A 68 -11.06 0.40 -22.27
CA ASP A 68 -11.69 -0.05 -21.02
C ASP A 68 -10.86 -1.00 -20.14
N ILE A 69 -9.57 -1.26 -20.44
CA ILE A 69 -8.68 -2.03 -19.58
C ILE A 69 -7.50 -1.15 -19.16
N THR A 70 -7.38 -0.93 -17.85
CA THR A 70 -6.24 -0.26 -17.23
C THR A 70 -5.32 -1.31 -16.62
N LEU A 71 -4.04 -1.31 -17.03
CA LEU A 71 -2.98 -2.10 -16.40
C LEU A 71 -2.12 -1.18 -15.53
N SER A 72 -1.90 -1.56 -14.30
CA SER A 72 -1.14 -0.76 -13.33
C SER A 72 -0.03 -1.56 -12.67
N VAL A 73 1.08 -0.89 -12.37
CA VAL A 73 2.15 -1.38 -11.50
C VAL A 73 2.32 -0.36 -10.40
N ALA A 74 2.41 -0.82 -9.15
CA ALA A 74 2.61 0.03 -7.99
C ALA A 74 3.71 -0.52 -7.08
N VAL A 75 4.49 0.38 -6.47
CA VAL A 75 5.60 0.04 -5.58
C VAL A 75 5.60 0.97 -4.38
N TYR A 76 5.84 0.42 -3.20
CA TYR A 76 6.21 1.18 -2.01
C TYR A 76 7.22 0.39 -1.16
N ASP A 77 7.95 1.12 -0.32
CA ASP A 77 8.94 0.60 0.63
C ASP A 77 8.79 1.35 1.95
N PHE A 78 8.09 0.73 2.90
CA PHE A 78 7.85 1.27 4.24
C PHE A 78 8.87 0.68 5.21
N SER A 79 9.43 1.51 6.06
CA SER A 79 10.25 1.07 7.20
C SER A 79 10.00 1.95 8.41
N THR A 80 10.03 1.35 9.58
CA THR A 80 9.89 2.05 10.86
C THR A 80 10.76 1.39 11.91
N SER A 81 11.11 2.15 12.93
CA SER A 81 11.90 1.68 14.06
C SER A 81 11.43 2.28 15.36
N SER A 82 11.65 1.57 16.45
CA SER A 82 11.40 2.06 17.80
C SER A 82 12.44 1.51 18.76
N ALA A 83 12.61 2.22 19.88
CA ALA A 83 13.44 1.78 21.00
C ALA A 83 12.77 2.21 22.32
N GLY A 84 12.94 1.41 23.35
CA GLY A 84 12.30 1.69 24.63
C GLY A 84 12.62 0.66 25.70
N SER A 85 11.79 0.61 26.74
CA SER A 85 11.84 -0.42 27.75
C SER A 85 10.60 -1.28 27.70
N PHE A 86 10.78 -2.60 27.78
CA PHE A 86 9.71 -3.56 27.71
C PHE A 86 8.87 -3.58 28.99
N SER A 87 7.56 -3.71 28.87
CA SER A 87 6.69 -3.84 30.03
C SER A 87 6.11 -5.25 30.14
N GLY A 88 6.36 -5.89 31.27
CA GLY A 88 5.97 -7.28 31.55
C GLY A 88 6.97 -8.29 31.00
N ASN A 89 6.80 -9.57 31.39
CA ASN A 89 7.66 -10.65 30.95
C ASN A 89 6.99 -11.37 29.74
N ARG A 90 7.76 -11.62 28.69
CA ARG A 90 7.29 -12.31 27.47
C ARG A 90 8.41 -13.13 26.84
N THR A 91 8.01 -14.07 26.00
CA THR A 91 8.93 -14.74 25.08
C THR A 91 8.55 -14.35 23.65
N TYR A 92 9.51 -14.32 22.74
CA TYR A 92 9.30 -14.12 21.32
C TYR A 92 10.38 -14.91 20.57
N GLY A 93 9.98 -15.97 19.86
CA GLY A 93 10.91 -16.95 19.34
C GLY A 93 11.76 -17.57 20.45
N SER A 94 13.06 -17.46 20.31
CA SER A 94 14.04 -17.92 21.30
C SER A 94 14.38 -16.89 22.38
N MET A 95 13.91 -15.63 22.21
CA MET A 95 14.27 -14.50 23.07
C MET A 95 13.32 -14.40 24.27
N THR A 96 13.87 -14.09 25.45
CA THR A 96 13.10 -13.71 26.64
C THR A 96 13.23 -12.21 26.85
N LEU A 97 12.12 -11.56 27.12
CA LEU A 97 12.02 -10.13 27.41
C LEU A 97 11.47 -9.98 28.83
N ASP A 98 12.28 -9.51 29.74
CA ASP A 98 11.87 -9.24 31.12
C ASP A 98 11.38 -7.79 31.29
N ASN A 99 10.61 -7.57 32.34
CA ASN A 99 10.09 -6.24 32.66
C ASN A 99 11.23 -5.25 32.93
N GLY A 100 11.35 -4.23 32.13
CA GLY A 100 12.39 -3.20 32.23
C GLY A 100 13.54 -3.38 31.24
N ASP A 101 13.61 -4.51 30.51
CA ASP A 101 14.60 -4.71 29.47
C ASP A 101 14.52 -3.62 28.41
N SER A 102 15.68 -3.17 27.96
CA SER A 102 15.78 -2.25 26.83
C SER A 102 15.66 -3.01 25.51
N TYR A 103 14.87 -2.50 24.57
CA TYR A 103 14.71 -3.09 23.26
C TYR A 103 14.97 -2.09 22.13
N GLU A 104 15.37 -2.63 20.98
CA GLU A 104 15.29 -1.98 19.68
C GLU A 104 14.46 -2.86 18.72
N ALA A 105 13.55 -2.22 17.97
CA ALA A 105 12.72 -2.91 16.99
C ALA A 105 12.79 -2.19 15.63
N ARG A 106 12.83 -2.97 14.54
CA ARG A 106 12.79 -2.48 13.17
C ARG A 106 11.83 -3.33 12.37
N ILE A 107 10.96 -2.69 11.59
CA ILE A 107 10.01 -3.38 10.72
C ILE A 107 10.03 -2.70 9.36
N GLY A 108 10.22 -3.50 8.31
CA GLY A 108 10.18 -3.10 6.92
C GLY A 108 9.09 -3.87 6.16
N ILE A 109 8.37 -3.20 5.27
CA ILE A 109 7.40 -3.81 4.35
C ILE A 109 7.62 -3.23 2.97
N THR A 110 8.17 -4.04 2.08
CA THR A 110 8.32 -3.70 0.66
C THR A 110 7.22 -4.37 -0.15
N SER A 111 6.66 -3.67 -1.11
CA SER A 111 5.61 -4.24 -1.95
C SER A 111 5.73 -3.82 -3.41
N VAL A 112 5.46 -4.77 -4.30
CA VAL A 112 5.33 -4.57 -5.75
C VAL A 112 4.06 -5.23 -6.23
N GLY A 113 3.13 -4.44 -6.77
CA GLY A 113 1.82 -4.89 -7.22
C GLY A 113 1.61 -4.71 -8.73
N TRP A 114 0.83 -5.60 -9.33
CA TRP A 114 0.33 -5.53 -10.71
C TRP A 114 -1.18 -5.74 -10.69
N GLU A 115 -1.91 -4.85 -11.35
CA GLU A 115 -3.36 -4.88 -11.38
C GLU A 115 -3.87 -4.71 -12.81
N ALA A 116 -4.98 -5.37 -13.12
CA ALA A 116 -5.80 -5.12 -14.29
C ALA A 116 -7.21 -4.74 -13.84
N ALA A 117 -7.70 -3.61 -14.31
CA ALA A 117 -9.04 -3.11 -14.03
C ALA A 117 -9.83 -2.96 -15.33
N TRP A 118 -11.13 -3.32 -15.30
CA TRP A 118 -12.03 -3.20 -16.45
C TRP A 118 -13.03 -2.07 -16.22
N ASP A 119 -12.84 -0.93 -16.88
CA ASP A 119 -13.67 0.28 -16.75
C ASP A 119 -14.96 0.20 -17.62
N THR A 120 -15.56 -0.98 -17.72
CA THR A 120 -16.65 -1.27 -18.68
C THR A 120 -18.04 -0.90 -18.21
N VAL A 121 -18.24 -0.72 -16.91
CA VAL A 121 -19.57 -0.46 -16.36
C VAL A 121 -19.72 1.01 -16.06
N LYS A 122 -20.34 1.75 -16.97
CA LYS A 122 -20.69 3.17 -16.82
C LYS A 122 -22.22 3.29 -16.63
N PRO A 123 -22.77 2.99 -15.43
CA PRO A 123 -24.21 2.94 -15.24
C PRO A 123 -24.89 4.30 -15.34
N TYR A 124 -24.12 5.38 -15.36
CA TYR A 124 -24.65 6.71 -15.34
C TYR A 124 -23.78 7.70 -16.16
N GLU A 125 -24.17 7.88 -17.41
CA GLU A 125 -23.77 9.02 -18.26
C GLU A 125 -24.99 9.94 -18.43
N LYS A 126 -25.43 10.65 -17.37
CA LYS A 126 -26.66 11.44 -17.47
C LYS A 126 -26.44 12.89 -17.82
N SER A 127 -25.23 13.40 -17.71
CA SER A 127 -24.89 14.75 -18.15
C SER A 127 -23.47 14.78 -18.70
N GLU A 128 -23.19 15.75 -19.56
CA GLU A 128 -21.83 16.02 -20.07
C GLU A 128 -20.82 16.30 -18.97
N ASN A 129 -21.29 16.57 -17.73
CA ASN A 129 -20.48 17.04 -16.61
C ASN A 129 -20.23 15.99 -15.51
N THR A 130 -20.89 14.83 -15.52
CA THR A 130 -20.71 13.82 -14.46
C THR A 130 -20.66 12.41 -15.01
N SER A 131 -19.75 11.58 -14.47
CA SER A 131 -19.71 10.15 -14.75
C SER A 131 -19.56 9.32 -13.47
N LEU A 132 -20.11 8.11 -13.48
CA LEU A 132 -19.92 7.10 -12.43
C LEU A 132 -19.41 5.84 -13.10
N THR A 133 -18.32 5.29 -12.58
CA THR A 133 -17.65 4.11 -13.15
C THR A 133 -17.53 3.02 -12.11
N PHE A 134 -17.74 1.78 -12.52
CA PHE A 134 -17.43 0.58 -11.75
C PHE A 134 -16.43 -0.25 -12.54
N ALA A 135 -15.33 -0.63 -11.91
CA ALA A 135 -14.27 -1.40 -12.53
C ALA A 135 -13.90 -2.60 -11.64
N PRO A 136 -14.28 -3.83 -12.02
CA PRO A 136 -13.70 -5.03 -11.43
C PRO A 136 -12.18 -5.02 -11.59
N ILE A 137 -11.46 -5.49 -10.56
CA ILE A 137 -9.99 -5.54 -10.53
C ILE A 137 -9.56 -6.97 -10.22
N ILE A 138 -8.49 -7.40 -10.88
CA ILE A 138 -7.70 -8.55 -10.47
C ILE A 138 -6.23 -8.15 -10.43
N GLY A 139 -5.44 -8.81 -9.59
CA GLY A 139 -4.02 -8.50 -9.54
C GLY A 139 -3.19 -9.52 -8.79
N LEU A 140 -1.90 -9.26 -8.87
CA LEU A 140 -0.85 -9.97 -8.15
C LEU A 140 -0.06 -8.94 -7.35
N GLN A 141 0.34 -9.28 -6.13
CA GLN A 141 1.19 -8.41 -5.34
C GLN A 141 2.21 -9.22 -4.55
N TRP A 142 3.47 -8.85 -4.68
CA TRP A 142 4.54 -9.38 -3.86
C TRP A 142 4.73 -8.51 -2.62
N TYR A 143 4.94 -9.17 -1.48
CA TYR A 143 5.27 -8.54 -0.20
C TYR A 143 6.56 -9.15 0.34
N GLY A 144 7.51 -8.30 0.73
CA GLY A 144 8.64 -8.64 1.57
C GLY A 144 8.45 -7.99 2.93
N VAL A 145 8.51 -8.78 3.99
CA VAL A 145 8.40 -8.30 5.37
C VAL A 145 9.68 -8.65 6.10
N GLU A 146 10.36 -7.63 6.58
CA GLU A 146 11.54 -7.75 7.42
C GLU A 146 11.18 -7.24 8.81
N ASN A 147 11.45 -8.03 9.85
CA ASN A 147 11.37 -7.54 11.21
C ASN A 147 12.58 -8.00 12.01
N GLN A 148 13.02 -7.13 12.88
CA GLN A 148 14.09 -7.38 13.83
C GLN A 148 13.64 -6.85 15.18
N LEU A 149 13.74 -7.70 16.20
CA LEU A 149 13.59 -7.32 17.59
C LEU A 149 14.86 -7.71 18.35
N GLU A 150 15.43 -6.75 19.05
CA GLU A 150 16.65 -6.89 19.84
C GLU A 150 16.33 -6.61 21.30
N ASN A 151 16.67 -7.53 22.19
CA ASN A 151 16.82 -7.27 23.63
C ASN A 151 18.24 -6.73 23.86
N VAL A 152 18.34 -5.41 24.00
CA VAL A 152 19.64 -4.72 24.18
C VAL A 152 20.29 -5.09 25.52
N THR A 153 19.48 -5.41 26.54
CA THR A 153 19.95 -5.77 27.89
C THR A 153 20.75 -7.07 27.86
N ASP A 154 20.26 -8.09 27.16
CA ASP A 154 20.86 -9.42 27.09
C ASP A 154 21.62 -9.68 25.79
N SER A 155 21.59 -8.71 24.84
CA SER A 155 22.20 -8.83 23.50
C SER A 155 21.64 -10.00 22.68
N GLU A 156 20.33 -10.28 22.84
CA GLU A 156 19.62 -11.28 22.05
C GLU A 156 18.89 -10.62 20.89
N ILE A 157 18.92 -11.25 19.70
CA ILE A 157 18.28 -10.72 18.48
C ILE A 157 17.45 -11.83 17.84
N VAL A 158 16.20 -11.50 17.50
CA VAL A 158 15.34 -12.31 16.64
C VAL A 158 15.04 -11.53 15.37
N THR A 159 15.28 -12.17 14.22
CA THR A 159 15.05 -11.58 12.90
C THR A 159 14.23 -12.51 12.04
N HIS A 160 13.20 -11.97 11.38
CA HIS A 160 12.43 -12.65 10.35
C HIS A 160 12.54 -11.86 9.04
N ASN A 161 12.68 -12.60 7.95
CA ASN A 161 12.74 -12.04 6.60
C ASN A 161 11.96 -12.97 5.67
N ASN A 162 10.70 -12.64 5.46
CA ASN A 162 9.73 -13.48 4.80
C ASN A 162 9.14 -12.76 3.57
N SER A 163 8.67 -13.55 2.61
CA SER A 163 8.02 -12.99 1.43
C SER A 163 6.85 -13.83 0.96
N TRP A 164 5.80 -13.13 0.50
CA TRP A 164 4.57 -13.74 0.00
C TRP A 164 4.13 -13.10 -1.31
N ILE A 165 3.44 -13.89 -2.11
CA ILE A 165 2.76 -13.40 -3.30
C ILE A 165 1.25 -13.49 -3.07
N SER A 166 0.53 -12.39 -3.24
CA SER A 166 -0.93 -12.41 -3.20
C SER A 166 -1.52 -12.52 -4.60
N VAL A 167 -2.63 -13.25 -4.69
CA VAL A 167 -3.59 -13.16 -5.79
C VAL A 167 -4.83 -12.50 -5.22
N HIS A 168 -5.23 -11.37 -5.77
CA HIS A 168 -6.34 -10.60 -5.22
C HIS A 168 -7.35 -10.19 -6.29
N GLY A 169 -8.57 -9.93 -5.85
CA GLY A 169 -9.62 -9.36 -6.64
C GLY A 169 -10.35 -8.26 -5.89
N GLY A 170 -11.02 -7.39 -6.63
CA GLY A 170 -11.68 -6.25 -6.00
C GLY A 170 -12.57 -5.46 -6.94
N LEU A 171 -12.93 -4.28 -6.46
CA LEU A 171 -13.78 -3.33 -7.17
C LEU A 171 -13.27 -1.91 -6.97
N ARG A 172 -13.23 -1.15 -8.06
CA ARG A 172 -13.02 0.29 -8.05
C ARG A 172 -14.31 0.99 -8.43
N ILE A 173 -14.64 2.04 -7.71
CA ILE A 173 -15.78 2.92 -7.97
C ILE A 173 -15.21 4.32 -8.17
N GLY A 174 -15.45 4.90 -9.34
CA GLY A 174 -15.02 6.24 -9.71
C GLY A 174 -16.21 7.16 -9.94
N PHE A 175 -16.10 8.39 -9.48
CA PHE A 175 -17.03 9.48 -9.75
C PHE A 175 -16.23 10.69 -10.23
N ASP A 176 -16.57 11.19 -11.44
CA ASP A 176 -15.96 12.37 -12.03
C ASP A 176 -16.97 13.50 -12.15
N LEU A 177 -16.54 14.71 -11.82
CA LEU A 177 -17.32 15.93 -11.92
C LEU A 177 -16.51 17.00 -12.66
N GLN A 178 -17.02 17.46 -13.81
CA GLN A 178 -16.48 18.61 -14.53
C GLN A 178 -16.91 19.91 -13.79
N VAL A 179 -15.93 20.74 -13.46
CA VAL A 179 -16.17 21.97 -12.67
C VAL A 179 -15.75 23.26 -13.40
N GLN A 180 -15.39 23.17 -14.68
CA GLN A 180 -14.94 24.30 -15.49
C GLN A 180 -15.94 25.46 -15.52
N ASP A 181 -17.25 25.17 -15.40
CA ASP A 181 -18.31 26.17 -15.35
C ASP A 181 -18.29 27.01 -14.06
N PHE A 182 -17.64 26.53 -13.01
CA PHE A 182 -17.59 27.17 -11.69
C PHE A 182 -16.26 27.84 -11.39
N THR A 183 -15.18 27.35 -11.97
CA THR A 183 -13.83 27.87 -11.76
C THR A 183 -12.94 27.60 -12.97
N THR A 184 -12.03 28.52 -13.24
CA THR A 184 -11.01 28.37 -14.31
C THR A 184 -9.72 27.71 -13.80
N ALA A 185 -9.59 27.49 -12.49
CA ALA A 185 -8.39 26.93 -11.88
C ALA A 185 -8.39 25.40 -11.81
N ILE A 186 -9.56 24.77 -11.87
CA ILE A 186 -9.74 23.32 -11.79
C ILE A 186 -10.65 22.90 -12.94
N GLU A 187 -10.23 21.91 -13.70
CA GLU A 187 -11.02 21.36 -14.81
C GLU A 187 -12.07 20.36 -14.32
N SER A 188 -11.64 19.43 -13.47
CA SER A 188 -12.53 18.41 -12.91
C SER A 188 -12.06 17.93 -11.54
N ILE A 189 -12.96 17.28 -10.84
CA ILE A 189 -12.72 16.59 -9.58
C ILE A 189 -13.09 15.13 -9.77
N SER A 190 -12.17 14.23 -9.45
CA SER A 190 -12.43 12.79 -9.43
C SER A 190 -12.41 12.28 -7.98
N ILE A 191 -13.37 11.44 -7.64
CA ILE A 191 -13.41 10.70 -6.37
C ILE A 191 -13.36 9.23 -6.71
N GLU A 192 -12.41 8.52 -6.16
CA GLU A 192 -12.24 7.09 -6.40
C GLU A 192 -12.20 6.34 -5.08
N SER A 193 -12.85 5.19 -5.02
CA SER A 193 -12.73 4.23 -3.93
C SER A 193 -12.42 2.86 -4.50
N GLN A 194 -11.46 2.16 -3.90
CA GLN A 194 -11.02 0.84 -4.31
C GLN A 194 -11.03 -0.08 -3.08
N PHE A 195 -11.58 -1.26 -3.25
CA PHE A 195 -11.51 -2.35 -2.27
C PHE A 195 -10.91 -3.58 -2.95
N MET A 196 -9.96 -4.22 -2.28
CA MET A 196 -9.35 -5.47 -2.74
C MET A 196 -9.23 -6.45 -1.59
N ALA A 197 -9.34 -7.74 -1.89
CA ALA A 197 -9.08 -8.83 -0.98
C ALA A 197 -8.44 -10.00 -1.72
N GLY A 198 -7.54 -10.72 -1.07
CA GLY A 198 -6.79 -11.79 -1.70
C GLY A 198 -6.23 -12.82 -0.73
N LEU A 199 -5.70 -13.86 -1.31
CA LEU A 199 -4.97 -14.93 -0.63
C LEU A 199 -3.47 -14.74 -0.84
N LEU A 200 -2.70 -14.99 0.19
CA LEU A 200 -1.25 -15.03 0.15
C LEU A 200 -0.78 -16.45 -0.13
N PHE A 201 0.27 -16.57 -0.92
CA PHE A 201 0.97 -17.79 -1.26
C PHE A 201 2.45 -17.61 -0.92
N GLY A 202 3.06 -18.64 -0.38
CA GLY A 202 4.39 -18.72 0.21
C GLY A 202 4.23 -19.47 1.54
N ASP A 203 5.14 -20.26 1.94
CA ASP A 203 5.12 -21.15 3.11
C ASP A 203 3.70 -21.55 3.60
N ASP A 204 3.21 -21.01 4.72
CA ASP A 204 1.86 -21.34 5.21
C ASP A 204 0.78 -20.38 4.68
N GLY A 205 1.17 -19.31 3.97
CA GLY A 205 0.24 -18.42 3.26
C GLY A 205 -0.40 -17.34 4.10
N GLY A 206 -1.73 -17.10 3.89
CA GLY A 206 -2.46 -16.07 4.62
C GLY A 206 -3.48 -15.30 3.78
N THR A 207 -3.84 -14.10 4.25
CA THR A 207 -4.80 -13.21 3.59
C THR A 207 -4.32 -11.76 3.57
N VAL A 208 -4.79 -11.03 2.59
CA VAL A 208 -4.56 -9.59 2.49
C VAL A 208 -5.85 -8.90 2.07
N TRP A 209 -6.11 -7.72 2.61
CA TRP A 209 -7.15 -6.85 2.09
C TRP A 209 -6.71 -5.39 2.16
N SER A 210 -7.27 -4.57 1.29
CA SER A 210 -6.98 -3.14 1.26
C SER A 210 -8.18 -2.32 0.84
N VAL A 211 -8.22 -1.09 1.38
CA VAL A 211 -9.15 -0.03 0.97
C VAL A 211 -8.35 1.21 0.61
N ARG A 212 -8.68 1.83 -0.51
CA ARG A 212 -8.15 3.12 -0.92
C ARG A 212 -9.33 4.05 -1.23
N ALA A 213 -9.28 5.28 -0.72
CA ALA A 213 -10.20 6.34 -1.09
C ALA A 213 -9.38 7.58 -1.47
N VAL A 214 -9.68 8.17 -2.62
CA VAL A 214 -8.90 9.28 -3.18
C VAL A 214 -9.79 10.36 -3.77
N VAL A 215 -9.33 11.60 -3.65
CA VAL A 215 -9.83 12.76 -4.38
C VAL A 215 -8.70 13.29 -5.25
N ALA A 216 -8.92 13.40 -6.54
CA ALA A 216 -8.01 14.02 -7.48
C ALA A 216 -8.59 15.36 -7.99
N LEU A 217 -7.78 16.40 -7.94
CA LEU A 217 -8.09 17.73 -8.45
C LEU A 217 -7.31 17.94 -9.76
N HIS A 218 -7.99 17.88 -10.89
CA HIS A 218 -7.37 18.04 -12.20
C HIS A 218 -7.25 19.54 -12.54
N VAL A 219 -6.02 20.04 -12.54
CA VAL A 219 -5.72 21.44 -12.90
C VAL A 219 -5.45 21.61 -14.39
N SER A 220 -5.20 20.50 -15.09
CA SER A 220 -5.09 20.43 -16.55
C SER A 220 -5.35 18.99 -17.01
N PRO A 221 -5.48 18.75 -18.33
CA PRO A 221 -5.62 17.38 -18.86
C PRO A 221 -4.43 16.47 -18.51
N THR A 222 -3.27 17.05 -18.18
CA THR A 222 -2.01 16.33 -17.94
C THR A 222 -1.58 16.29 -16.48
N VAL A 223 -2.11 17.17 -15.61
CA VAL A 223 -1.65 17.30 -14.21
C VAL A 223 -2.83 17.31 -13.26
N SER A 224 -2.75 16.49 -12.23
CA SER A 224 -3.67 16.52 -11.09
C SER A 224 -2.94 16.42 -9.75
N GLY A 225 -3.47 17.08 -8.74
CA GLY A 225 -3.11 16.87 -7.35
C GLY A 225 -4.00 15.79 -6.75
N VAL A 226 -3.44 14.95 -5.89
CA VAL A 226 -4.10 13.79 -5.29
C VAL A 226 -4.03 13.87 -3.78
N PHE A 227 -5.13 13.55 -3.12
CA PHE A 227 -5.21 13.41 -1.67
C PHE A 227 -6.13 12.24 -1.32
N GLY A 228 -5.73 11.41 -0.35
CA GLY A 228 -6.51 10.24 -0.02
C GLY A 228 -6.15 9.57 1.29
N TYR A 229 -6.81 8.44 1.51
CA TYR A 229 -6.57 7.54 2.62
C TYR A 229 -6.43 6.12 2.10
N ARG A 230 -5.44 5.40 2.62
CA ARG A 230 -5.23 3.99 2.32
C ARG A 230 -5.10 3.19 3.60
N LEU A 231 -5.74 2.02 3.60
CA LEU A 231 -5.61 1.00 4.61
C LEU A 231 -5.25 -0.30 3.89
N GLN A 232 -4.30 -1.03 4.44
CA GLN A 232 -3.88 -2.35 3.96
C GLN A 232 -3.57 -3.22 5.15
N GLU A 233 -4.15 -4.41 5.21
CA GLU A 233 -3.93 -5.40 6.27
C GLU A 233 -3.37 -6.67 5.66
N LEU A 234 -2.36 -7.20 6.31
CA LEU A 234 -1.62 -8.38 5.92
C LEU A 234 -1.62 -9.36 7.09
N ILE A 235 -2.23 -10.52 6.91
CA ILE A 235 -2.17 -11.65 7.83
C ILE A 235 -1.39 -12.74 7.10
N ALA A 236 -0.14 -12.96 7.49
CA ALA A 236 0.80 -13.81 6.79
C ALA A 236 1.49 -14.77 7.78
N GLU A 237 1.58 -16.03 7.40
CA GLU A 237 2.08 -17.13 8.24
C GLU A 237 3.28 -17.79 7.59
N ASP A 238 4.25 -18.21 8.41
CA ASP A 238 5.44 -18.95 8.03
C ASP A 238 5.93 -19.81 9.21
N GLY A 239 5.50 -21.06 9.27
CA GLY A 239 5.78 -21.98 10.37
C GLY A 239 5.19 -21.50 11.70
N ALA A 240 6.07 -21.19 12.66
CA ALA A 240 5.67 -20.68 13.97
C ALA A 240 5.50 -19.14 13.99
N TYR A 241 5.89 -18.47 12.91
CA TYR A 241 5.83 -17.03 12.77
C TYR A 241 4.52 -16.60 12.11
N THR A 242 3.87 -15.58 12.69
CA THR A 242 2.70 -14.92 12.11
C THR A 242 2.89 -13.41 12.17
N PHE A 243 2.68 -12.76 11.04
CA PHE A 243 2.62 -11.31 10.92
C PHE A 243 1.16 -10.92 10.65
N ASP A 244 0.50 -10.34 11.63
CA ASP A 244 -0.88 -9.86 11.56
C ASP A 244 -0.88 -8.36 11.84
N ALA A 245 -0.66 -7.57 10.78
CA ALA A 245 -0.53 -6.14 10.91
C ALA A 245 -1.01 -5.37 9.69
N GLY A 246 -1.42 -4.12 9.93
CA GLY A 246 -1.93 -3.22 8.93
C GLY A 246 -1.19 -1.88 8.88
N LEU A 247 -1.09 -1.36 7.66
CA LEU A 247 -0.65 0.00 7.37
C LEU A 247 -1.87 0.85 7.04
N GLN A 248 -2.06 1.95 7.78
CA GLN A 248 -3.18 2.86 7.53
C GLN A 248 -2.75 4.32 7.62
N GLY A 249 -3.16 5.15 6.68
CA GLY A 249 -2.77 6.55 6.72
C GLY A 249 -3.20 7.37 5.52
N LEU A 250 -2.96 8.66 5.65
CA LEU A 250 -3.17 9.63 4.59
C LEU A 250 -2.08 9.53 3.54
N TYR A 251 -2.43 9.80 2.30
CA TYR A 251 -1.45 10.02 1.25
C TYR A 251 -1.82 11.25 0.42
N PHE A 252 -0.80 11.86 -0.16
CA PHE A 252 -0.93 13.04 -1.01
C PHE A 252 0.17 13.03 -2.06
N GLY A 253 -0.13 13.57 -3.22
CA GLY A 253 0.83 13.58 -4.33
C GLY A 253 0.27 14.18 -5.59
N GLY A 254 0.70 13.65 -6.71
CA GLY A 254 0.27 14.12 -8.01
C GLY A 254 0.35 13.08 -9.11
N ASN A 255 -0.51 13.26 -10.11
CA ASN A 255 -0.55 12.45 -11.30
C ASN A 255 -0.10 13.26 -12.52
N LEU A 256 0.72 12.62 -13.35
CA LEU A 256 1.10 13.08 -14.66
C LEU A 256 0.50 12.13 -15.71
N ARG A 257 -0.29 12.68 -16.63
CA ARG A 257 -0.89 11.96 -17.74
C ARG A 257 -0.25 12.37 -19.06
N PHE A 258 0.12 11.42 -19.89
CA PHE A 258 0.77 11.65 -21.20
C PHE A 258 0.42 10.57 -22.23
#